data_7fb0dcf82a58fca3d44e8af2ae02f5b6
#
_entry.id   7fb0dcf82a58fca3d44e8af2ae02f5b6
#
_cell.length_a   1.000
_cell.length_b   1.000
_cell.length_c   1.000
_cell.angle_alpha   90.00
_cell.angle_beta   90.00
_cell.angle_gamma   90.00
#
_symmetry.space_group_name_H-M   'P 1'
#
loop_
_entity.id
_entity.type
_entity.pdbx_description
1 polymer ?
#
loop_
_entity_poly.entity_id
_entity_poly.type
_entity_poly.pdbx_seq_one_letter_code
_entity_poly.pdbx_strand_id
1 'polypeptide(L)' 'MSKQSGTTDSVYKVVEVIGTSTKSWEDAAKNAVETASRTLRDLRIAEVVKQDLKVEQGKAKAYRTRVLLSFKYGS' A
#
# COMPACT_ATOMS: atom_id res chain seq x y z
N MET A 1 20.56 -23.82 2.60
CA MET A 1 20.48 -23.50 2.79
C MET A 1 20.06 -23.33 3.17
N SER A 2 20.01 -23.18 3.13
CA SER A 2 19.69 -22.90 3.40
C SER A 2 19.14 -22.58 3.71
N LYS A 3 18.97 -22.48 3.83
CA LYS A 3 18.53 -22.07 4.05
C LYS A 3 18.04 -21.71 4.50
N GLN A 4 17.93 -21.62 4.69
CA GLN A 4 17.63 -21.22 5.01
C GLN A 4 17.15 -20.79 5.43
N SER A 5 17.30 -20.77 5.98
CA SER A 5 16.84 -20.28 6.33
C SER A 5 16.46 -19.61 6.00
N GLY A 6 16.59 -20.10 6.00
CA GLY A 6 16.16 -19.41 5.05
C GLY A 6 15.30 -18.25 4.95
N THR A 7 15.51 -17.45 5.65
CA THR A 7 14.80 -16.21 5.65
C THR A 7 15.16 -15.34 4.45
N THR A 8 16.32 -15.59 3.87
CA THR A 8 16.75 -14.79 2.74
C THR A 8 16.04 -15.17 1.47
N ASP A 9 15.37 -16.30 1.49
CA ASP A 9 14.71 -16.82 0.29
C ASP A 9 13.21 -16.58 0.33
N SER A 10 12.83 -15.42 0.80
CA SER A 10 11.42 -15.03 0.87
C SER A 10 10.92 -14.58 -0.48
N VAL A 11 9.64 -14.83 -0.72
CA VAL A 11 8.96 -14.35 -1.91
C VAL A 11 7.85 -13.42 -1.47
N TYR A 12 7.73 -12.31 -2.17
CA TYR A 12 6.69 -11.32 -1.88
C TYR A 12 5.74 -11.21 -3.05
N LYS A 13 4.49 -11.01 -2.74
CA LYS A 13 3.49 -10.67 -3.73
C LYS A 13 3.15 -9.20 -3.55
N VAL A 14 2.88 -8.51 -4.67
CA VAL A 14 2.63 -7.07 -4.64
C VAL A 14 1.26 -6.79 -5.25
N VAL A 15 0.49 -5.96 -4.57
CA VAL A 15 -0.76 -5.46 -5.12
C VAL A 15 -0.73 -3.93 -5.07
N GLU A 16 -1.43 -3.31 -6.01
CA GLU A 16 -1.50 -1.86 -6.08
C GLU A 16 -2.88 -1.41 -5.63
N VAL A 17 -2.90 -0.43 -4.74
CA VAL A 17 -4.15 0.16 -4.27
C VAL A 17 -4.01 1.68 -4.25
N ILE A 18 -5.15 2.37 -4.23
CA ILE A 18 -5.18 3.82 -4.09
C ILE A 18 -6.01 4.15 -2.86
N GLY A 19 -5.37 4.85 -1.92
CA GLY A 19 -6.09 5.38 -0.77
C GLY A 19 -6.50 6.82 -1.03
N THR A 20 -7.54 7.24 -0.36
CA THR A 20 -8.01 8.63 -0.45
C THR A 20 -8.19 9.20 0.94
N SER A 21 -8.07 10.52 1.04
CA SER A 21 -8.28 11.24 2.30
C SER A 21 -8.60 12.69 1.99
N THR A 22 -9.40 13.30 2.83
CA THR A 22 -9.63 14.74 2.74
C THR A 22 -8.60 15.52 3.55
N LYS A 23 -7.68 14.84 4.22
CA LYS A 23 -6.71 15.46 5.13
C LYS A 23 -5.32 15.63 4.53
N SER A 24 -4.77 14.55 3.99
CA SER A 24 -3.39 14.57 3.51
C SER A 24 -3.08 13.33 2.69
N TRP A 25 -1.97 13.37 1.95
CA TRP A 25 -1.48 12.20 1.23
C TRP A 25 -1.01 11.11 2.20
N GLU A 26 -0.41 11.50 3.31
CA GLU A 26 0.01 10.53 4.32
C GLU A 26 -1.20 9.79 4.89
N ASP A 27 -2.27 10.53 5.18
CA ASP A 27 -3.48 9.91 5.68
C ASP A 27 -4.12 9.00 4.63
N ALA A 28 -4.05 9.40 3.35
CA ALA A 28 -4.53 8.57 2.25
C ALA A 28 -3.74 7.26 2.17
N ALA A 29 -2.42 7.33 2.29
CA ALA A 29 -1.58 6.14 2.28
C ALA A 29 -1.91 5.23 3.47
N LYS A 30 -2.07 5.82 4.64
CA LYS A 30 -2.41 5.06 5.84
C LYS A 30 -3.76 4.36 5.68
N ASN A 31 -4.75 5.05 5.10
CA ASN A 31 -6.06 4.44 4.85
C ASN A 31 -5.94 3.25 3.91
N ALA A 32 -5.10 3.36 2.88
CA ALA A 32 -4.88 2.26 1.95
C ALA A 32 -4.32 1.04 2.67
N VAL A 33 -3.29 1.26 3.50
CA VAL A 33 -2.64 0.18 4.22
C VAL A 33 -3.62 -0.48 5.20
N GLU A 34 -4.32 0.33 5.98
CA GLU A 34 -5.20 -0.20 7.02
C GLU A 34 -6.38 -0.95 6.42
N THR A 35 -6.93 -0.44 5.32
CA THR A 35 -8.03 -1.14 4.66
C THR A 35 -7.57 -2.45 4.05
N ALA A 36 -6.42 -2.43 3.37
CA ALA A 36 -5.89 -3.63 2.73
C ALA A 36 -5.52 -4.69 3.75
N SER A 37 -5.02 -4.30 4.90
CA SER A 37 -4.58 -5.27 5.91
C SER A 37 -5.73 -6.03 6.55
N ARG A 38 -6.97 -5.62 6.29
CA ARG A 38 -8.12 -6.39 6.76
C ARG A 38 -8.27 -7.70 5.98
N THR A 39 -7.79 -7.74 4.75
CA THR A 39 -7.91 -8.94 3.92
C THR A 39 -6.57 -9.55 3.54
N LEU A 40 -5.51 -8.76 3.50
CA LEU A 40 -4.18 -9.25 3.15
C LEU A 40 -3.40 -9.58 4.42
N ARG A 41 -2.87 -10.78 4.46
CA ARG A 41 -2.06 -11.24 5.59
C ARG A 41 -0.61 -10.95 5.34
N ASP A 42 0.13 -10.75 6.40
CA ASP A 42 1.59 -10.56 6.34
C ASP A 42 2.01 -9.40 5.47
N LEU A 43 1.23 -8.33 5.54
CA LEU A 43 1.61 -7.08 4.86
C LEU A 43 2.85 -6.53 5.53
N ARG A 44 3.90 -6.28 4.74
CA ARG A 44 5.20 -5.92 5.28
C ARG A 44 5.70 -4.57 4.80
N ILE A 45 5.44 -4.24 3.54
CA ILE A 45 6.00 -3.03 2.95
C ILE A 45 4.89 -2.33 2.18
N ALA A 46 4.84 -1.02 2.33
CA ALA A 46 3.94 -0.17 1.55
C ALA A 46 4.80 0.92 0.93
N GLU A 47 4.87 0.92 -0.39
CA GLU A 47 5.67 1.89 -1.13
C GLU A 47 4.74 2.91 -1.77
N VAL A 48 4.92 4.18 -1.43
CA VAL A 48 4.16 5.25 -2.07
C VAL A 48 4.79 5.52 -3.43
N VAL A 49 4.01 5.34 -4.49
CA VAL A 49 4.55 5.50 -5.84
C VAL A 49 4.02 6.72 -6.56
N LYS A 50 2.88 7.27 -6.15
CA LYS A 50 2.32 8.44 -6.80
C LYS A 50 1.31 9.11 -5.88
N GLN A 51 1.27 10.43 -5.95
CA GLN A 51 0.32 11.24 -5.22
C GLN A 51 -0.40 12.13 -6.23
N ASP A 52 -1.73 12.24 -6.09
CA ASP A 52 -2.50 13.12 -6.95
C ASP A 52 -3.73 13.61 -6.20
N LEU A 53 -4.56 14.35 -6.89
CA LEU A 53 -5.73 14.97 -6.28
C LEU A 53 -6.97 14.59 -7.08
N LYS A 54 -8.04 14.29 -6.38
CA LYS A 54 -9.33 14.14 -6.98
C LYS A 54 -9.93 15.52 -7.20
N VAL A 55 -10.34 15.81 -8.42
CA VAL A 55 -10.87 17.12 -8.79
C VAL A 55 -12.34 16.98 -9.19
N GLU A 56 -13.18 17.84 -8.62
CA GLU A 56 -14.59 17.91 -8.97
C GLU A 56 -14.96 19.37 -9.12
N GLN A 57 -15.56 19.70 -10.26
CA GLN A 57 -16.00 21.06 -10.54
C GLN A 57 -14.89 22.09 -10.35
N GLY A 58 -13.68 21.75 -10.80
CA GLY A 58 -12.53 22.61 -10.71
C GLY A 58 -11.92 22.78 -9.34
N LYS A 59 -12.33 21.95 -8.39
CA LYS A 59 -11.82 22.03 -7.02
C LYS A 59 -11.18 20.71 -6.60
N ALA A 60 -10.08 20.83 -5.88
CA ALA A 60 -9.43 19.65 -5.29
C ALA A 60 -10.29 19.17 -4.13
N LYS A 61 -10.81 17.95 -4.22
CA LYS A 61 -11.73 17.40 -3.24
C LYS A 61 -11.07 16.41 -2.29
N ALA A 62 -10.05 15.72 -2.76
CA ALA A 62 -9.41 14.72 -1.92
C ALA A 62 -8.00 14.49 -2.39
N TYR A 63 -7.17 14.06 -1.46
CA TYR A 63 -5.82 13.59 -1.72
C TYR A 63 -5.90 12.11 -2.05
N ARG A 64 -5.15 11.68 -3.06
CA ARG A 64 -5.06 10.27 -3.43
C ARG A 64 -3.60 9.84 -3.42
N THR A 65 -3.36 8.68 -2.84
CA THR A 65 -2.01 8.12 -2.82
C THR A 65 -2.06 6.71 -3.36
N ARG A 66 -1.25 6.47 -4.39
CA ARG A 66 -1.10 5.15 -4.98
C ARG A 66 0.02 4.43 -4.27
N VAL A 67 -0.26 3.23 -3.81
CA VAL A 67 0.64 2.48 -2.95
C VAL A 67 0.79 1.07 -3.49
N LEU A 68 2.02 0.61 -3.56
CA LEU A 68 2.31 -0.81 -3.81
C LEU A 68 2.48 -1.49 -2.48
N LEU A 69 1.66 -2.49 -2.24
CA LEU A 69 1.68 -3.24 -0.98
C LEU A 69 2.34 -4.58 -1.21
N SER A 70 3.40 -4.83 -0.46
CA SER A 70 4.14 -6.09 -0.56
C SER A 70 3.82 -6.93 0.67
N PHE A 71 3.42 -8.16 0.44
CA PHE A 71 3.18 -9.07 1.56
C PHE A 71 3.86 -10.39 1.27
N LYS A 72 4.25 -11.04 2.36
CA LYS A 72 4.98 -12.28 2.24
C LYS A 72 4.08 -13.36 1.67
N TYR A 73 4.57 -14.02 0.63
CA TYR A 73 3.81 -15.02 -0.11
C TYR A 73 4.37 -16.40 0.18
N GLY A 74 3.48 -17.30 0.51
CA GLY A 74 3.89 -18.60 0.96
C GLY A 74 4.46 -18.46 2.36
N SER A 75 5.34 -19.26 2.78
CA SER A 75 5.89 -19.07 4.13
C SER A 75 7.28 -19.68 4.26
#